data_1c83070e06ef9c7c1f433e6db4fe27e8
#
_entry.id   1c83070e06ef9c7c1f433e6db4fe27e8
#
_cell.length_a   1.000
_cell.length_b   1.000
_cell.length_c   1.000
_cell.angle_alpha   90.00
_cell.angle_beta   90.00
_cell.angle_gamma   90.00
#
_symmetry.space_group_name_H-M   'P 1'
#
loop_
_entity.id
_entity.type
_entity.pdbx_description
1 polymer ?
#
loop_
_entity_poly.entity_id
_entity_poly.type
_entity_poly.pdbx_seq_one_letter_code
_entity_poly.pdbx_strand_id
1 'polypeptide(L)'
;MKRTDYLDRLLAKFGSSFDIYMPYQIHGIEYPAFAYHYTHQEKYVLVKEANMWKADSYEYVLFVNTEVIDEAVIEKAKDIIENYFEPELVRKGEKYPAKDHMYSYLTVVIIGNHYSDSKLASKVKRYHFDKGYQFSIRGYSAGRMVAVTMDDEKVITNNAASKSKKVFKAVFDEVRANKPGFSTICEKQGVTPFKQEL
;
A
#
# COMPACT_ATOMS: atom_id res chain seq x y z
N MET A 1 7.69 13.84 -16.38
CA MET A 1 8.20 13.62 -14.98
C MET A 1 8.84 12.26 -14.89
N LYS A 2 9.95 12.09 -14.14
CA LYS A 2 10.54 10.76 -13.96
C LYS A 2 9.76 9.98 -12.90
N ARG A 3 9.55 8.68 -13.12
CA ARG A 3 8.88 7.77 -12.16
C ARG A 3 9.64 7.69 -10.84
N THR A 4 10.98 7.72 -10.88
CA THR A 4 11.85 7.72 -9.70
C THR A 4 11.63 8.94 -8.82
N ASP A 5 11.51 10.14 -9.43
CA ASP A 5 11.28 11.38 -8.69
C ASP A 5 9.89 11.38 -8.04
N TYR A 6 8.88 10.86 -8.76
CA TYR A 6 7.54 10.68 -8.23
C TYR A 6 7.53 9.71 -7.04
N LEU A 7 8.17 8.53 -7.19
CA LEU A 7 8.25 7.54 -6.12
C LEU A 7 8.96 8.11 -4.89
N ASP A 8 10.09 8.78 -5.06
CA ASP A 8 10.86 9.36 -3.96
C ASP A 8 10.04 10.41 -3.16
N ARG A 9 9.25 11.24 -3.86
CA ARG A 9 8.32 12.16 -3.19
C ARG A 9 7.16 11.45 -2.49
N LEU A 10 6.62 10.42 -3.13
CA LEU A 10 5.55 9.62 -2.55
C LEU A 10 6.02 8.95 -1.27
N LEU A 11 7.21 8.36 -1.26
CA LEU A 11 7.82 7.74 -0.09
C LEU A 11 8.06 8.76 1.04
N ALA A 12 8.42 10.02 0.71
CA ALA A 12 8.52 11.07 1.72
C ALA A 12 7.19 11.33 2.46
N LYS A 13 6.05 11.20 1.76
CA LYS A 13 4.73 11.29 2.42
C LYS A 13 4.44 10.08 3.30
N PHE A 14 4.76 8.89 2.83
CA PHE A 14 4.52 7.66 3.59
C PHE A 14 5.44 7.58 4.81
N GLY A 15 6.71 7.98 4.70
CA GLY A 15 7.70 7.91 5.76
C GLY A 15 7.36 8.69 7.04
N SER A 16 6.35 9.59 6.99
CA SER A 16 5.85 10.27 8.19
C SER A 16 5.01 9.37 9.11
N SER A 17 4.49 8.25 8.62
CA SER A 17 3.56 7.39 9.34
C SER A 17 3.75 5.89 9.09
N PHE A 18 4.58 5.53 8.12
CA PHE A 18 4.85 4.15 7.72
C PHE A 18 6.33 3.83 7.88
N ASP A 19 6.63 2.61 8.27
CA ASP A 19 7.95 2.02 8.15
C ASP A 19 8.23 1.70 6.68
N ILE A 20 9.32 2.24 6.12
CA ILE A 20 9.66 2.08 4.71
C ILE A 20 10.80 1.08 4.56
N TYR A 21 10.57 0.02 3.80
CA TYR A 21 11.52 -1.02 3.44
C TYR A 21 11.99 -0.84 2.00
N MET A 22 13.31 -0.76 1.80
CA MET A 22 13.91 -0.53 0.47
C MET A 22 15.25 -1.25 0.33
N PRO A 23 15.41 -2.12 -0.68
CA PRO A 23 14.37 -2.71 -1.53
C PRO A 23 13.51 -3.72 -0.77
N TYR A 24 12.43 -4.22 -1.38
CA TYR A 24 11.59 -5.27 -0.82
C TYR A 24 11.45 -6.43 -1.80
N GLN A 25 11.54 -7.68 -1.31
CA GLN A 25 11.47 -8.88 -2.14
C GLN A 25 10.21 -9.69 -1.85
N ILE A 26 9.56 -10.15 -2.92
CA ILE A 26 8.45 -11.12 -2.86
C ILE A 26 8.77 -12.26 -3.84
N HIS A 27 8.90 -13.48 -3.32
CA HIS A 27 9.21 -14.68 -4.11
C HIS A 27 10.39 -14.49 -5.08
N GLY A 28 11.48 -13.88 -4.60
CA GLY A 28 12.69 -13.62 -5.39
C GLY A 28 12.59 -12.47 -6.40
N ILE A 29 11.47 -11.76 -6.43
CA ILE A 29 11.28 -10.56 -7.27
C ILE A 29 11.46 -9.33 -6.39
N GLU A 30 12.37 -8.44 -6.83
CA GLU A 30 12.65 -7.19 -6.13
C GLU A 30 11.70 -6.07 -6.57
N TYR A 31 11.21 -5.35 -5.56
CA TYR A 31 10.37 -4.15 -5.71
C TYR A 31 11.09 -2.96 -5.09
N PRO A 32 10.88 -1.74 -5.62
CA PRO A 32 11.61 -0.56 -5.18
C PRO A 32 11.35 -0.18 -3.71
N ALA A 33 10.14 -0.42 -3.23
CA ALA A 33 9.81 -0.13 -1.83
C ALA A 33 8.54 -0.86 -1.37
N PHE A 34 8.45 -1.03 -0.06
CA PHE A 34 7.26 -1.48 0.66
C PHE A 34 7.07 -0.59 1.89
N ALA A 35 5.84 -0.21 2.19
CA ALA A 35 5.51 0.57 3.36
C ALA A 35 4.54 -0.19 4.26
N TYR A 36 4.82 -0.20 5.56
CA TYR A 36 4.03 -0.88 6.57
C TYR A 36 3.60 0.10 7.66
N HIS A 37 2.33 0.03 8.03
CA HIS A 37 1.80 0.79 9.15
C HIS A 37 0.96 -0.11 10.04
N TYR A 38 1.16 0.02 11.35
CA TYR A 38 0.42 -0.69 12.37
C TYR A 38 -0.16 0.30 13.37
N THR A 39 -1.42 0.10 13.72
CA THR A 39 -2.09 0.88 14.75
C THR A 39 -2.76 -0.05 15.75
N HIS A 40 -2.41 0.12 17.00
CA HIS A 40 -3.07 -0.55 18.13
C HIS A 40 -3.99 0.44 18.83
N GLN A 41 -5.24 0.04 19.05
CA GLN A 41 -6.21 0.84 19.81
C GLN A 41 -6.72 0.03 21.01
N GLU A 42 -6.58 0.60 22.20
CA GLU A 42 -7.18 0.09 23.42
C GLU A 42 -8.32 1.03 23.83
N LYS A 43 -9.53 0.50 23.94
CA LYS A 43 -10.65 1.22 24.54
C LYS A 43 -10.92 0.70 25.94
N TYR A 44 -10.70 1.57 26.92
CA TYR A 44 -11.17 1.32 28.29
C TYR A 44 -12.68 1.56 28.33
N VAL A 45 -13.46 0.50 28.55
CA VAL A 45 -14.87 0.63 28.84
C VAL A 45 -15.00 0.77 30.36
N LEU A 46 -15.61 1.84 30.84
CA LEU A 46 -15.73 2.21 32.25
C LEU A 46 -16.59 1.25 33.11
N VAL A 47 -16.94 0.07 32.61
CA VAL A 47 -17.74 -0.91 33.32
C VAL A 47 -16.84 -2.07 33.76
N LYS A 48 -16.83 -2.39 35.04
CA LYS A 48 -15.95 -3.35 35.71
C LYS A 48 -15.93 -4.79 35.15
N GLU A 49 -16.83 -5.13 34.24
CA GLU A 49 -16.97 -6.46 33.62
C GLU A 49 -16.78 -6.44 32.09
N ALA A 50 -16.50 -5.29 31.48
CA ALA A 50 -16.25 -5.22 30.05
C ALA A 50 -14.79 -5.54 29.77
N ASN A 51 -14.56 -6.68 29.11
CA ASN A 51 -13.26 -7.03 28.55
C ASN A 51 -12.69 -5.85 27.77
N MET A 52 -11.45 -5.50 28.06
CA MET A 52 -10.68 -4.51 27.34
C MET A 52 -10.70 -4.86 25.85
N TRP A 53 -11.36 -4.02 25.03
CA TRP A 53 -11.46 -4.26 23.60
C TRP A 53 -10.19 -3.77 22.93
N LYS A 54 -9.43 -4.69 22.36
CA LYS A 54 -8.21 -4.41 21.59
C LYS A 54 -8.54 -4.48 20.10
N ALA A 55 -8.02 -3.55 19.34
CA ALA A 55 -8.22 -3.50 17.90
C ALA A 55 -6.91 -3.16 17.18
N ASP A 56 -6.43 -4.12 16.42
CA ASP A 56 -5.23 -4.01 15.59
C ASP A 56 -5.60 -3.73 14.15
N SER A 57 -4.97 -2.71 13.58
CA SER A 57 -5.19 -2.31 12.20
C SER A 57 -3.87 -2.21 11.46
N TYR A 58 -3.86 -2.69 10.21
CA TYR A 58 -2.66 -2.82 9.41
C TYR A 58 -2.85 -2.20 8.03
N GLU A 59 -1.81 -1.53 7.53
CA GLU A 59 -1.73 -1.10 6.15
C GLU A 59 -0.42 -1.58 5.53
N TYR A 60 -0.54 -2.32 4.44
CA TYR A 60 0.55 -2.86 3.64
C TYR A 60 0.52 -2.20 2.27
N VAL A 61 1.62 -1.57 1.85
CA VAL A 61 1.68 -0.84 0.58
C VAL A 61 2.91 -1.24 -0.19
N LEU A 62 2.75 -1.93 -1.33
CA LEU A 62 3.83 -2.23 -2.24
C LEU A 62 3.88 -1.21 -3.37
N PHE A 63 5.06 -0.73 -3.69
CA PHE A 63 5.30 0.15 -4.83
C PHE A 63 5.91 -0.66 -5.97
N VAL A 64 5.26 -0.58 -7.13
CA VAL A 64 5.69 -1.23 -8.37
C VAL A 64 6.06 -0.16 -9.37
N ASN A 65 7.27 -0.22 -9.93
CA ASN A 65 7.75 0.71 -10.94
C ASN A 65 7.90 -0.03 -12.28
N THR A 66 7.20 0.44 -13.31
CA THR A 66 7.22 -0.16 -14.65
C THR A 66 7.24 0.92 -15.71
N GLU A 67 7.71 0.61 -16.92
CA GLU A 67 7.62 1.57 -18.03
C GLU A 67 6.20 1.68 -18.55
N VAL A 68 5.55 0.55 -18.74
CA VAL A 68 4.20 0.46 -19.29
C VAL A 68 3.32 -0.32 -18.33
N ILE A 69 2.13 0.20 -18.05
CA ILE A 69 1.12 -0.51 -17.28
C ILE A 69 0.33 -1.38 -18.24
N ASP A 70 0.72 -2.63 -18.34
CA ASP A 70 0.04 -3.64 -19.14
C ASP A 70 -0.86 -4.56 -18.29
N GLU A 71 -1.50 -5.51 -18.93
CA GLU A 71 -2.37 -6.47 -18.27
C GLU A 71 -1.60 -7.36 -17.26
N ALA A 72 -0.39 -7.78 -17.61
CA ALA A 72 0.41 -8.65 -16.76
C ALA A 72 0.79 -7.98 -15.43
N VAL A 73 1.12 -6.68 -15.47
CA VAL A 73 1.39 -5.89 -14.26
C VAL A 73 0.15 -5.77 -13.37
N ILE A 74 -1.03 -5.57 -13.95
CA ILE A 74 -2.29 -5.49 -13.18
C ILE A 74 -2.66 -6.84 -12.57
N GLU A 75 -2.55 -7.93 -13.32
CA GLU A 75 -2.83 -9.28 -12.80
C GLU A 75 -1.81 -9.67 -11.69
N LYS A 76 -0.54 -9.30 -11.87
CA LYS A 76 0.46 -9.49 -10.81
C LYS A 76 0.15 -8.68 -9.55
N ALA A 77 -0.34 -7.46 -9.68
CA ALA A 77 -0.76 -6.66 -8.53
C ALA A 77 -1.93 -7.31 -7.77
N LYS A 78 -2.88 -7.91 -8.50
CA LYS A 78 -3.97 -8.70 -7.90
C LYS A 78 -3.43 -9.92 -7.17
N ASP A 79 -2.56 -10.69 -7.82
CA ASP A 79 -1.95 -11.89 -7.26
C ASP A 79 -1.20 -11.58 -5.95
N ILE A 80 -0.45 -10.48 -5.90
CA ILE A 80 0.23 -10.03 -4.68
C ILE A 80 -0.77 -9.74 -3.56
N ILE A 81 -1.87 -9.06 -3.83
CA ILE A 81 -2.89 -8.76 -2.81
C ILE A 81 -3.57 -10.03 -2.32
N GLU A 82 -3.98 -10.91 -3.22
CA GLU A 82 -4.84 -12.06 -2.93
C GLU A 82 -4.06 -13.28 -2.44
N ASN A 83 -2.85 -13.51 -2.97
CA ASN A 83 -2.08 -14.72 -2.77
C ASN A 83 -0.76 -14.51 -1.99
N TYR A 84 -0.38 -13.26 -1.69
CA TYR A 84 0.76 -12.97 -0.82
C TYR A 84 0.34 -12.12 0.39
N PHE A 85 -0.19 -10.93 0.20
CA PHE A 85 -0.51 -10.04 1.34
C PHE A 85 -1.54 -10.67 2.27
N GLU A 86 -2.65 -11.16 1.72
CA GLU A 86 -3.72 -11.72 2.53
C GLU A 86 -3.27 -12.99 3.29
N PRO A 87 -2.76 -14.04 2.63
CA PRO A 87 -2.39 -15.26 3.34
C PRO A 87 -1.11 -15.12 4.18
N GLU A 88 -0.07 -14.44 3.67
CA GLU A 88 1.24 -14.43 4.31
C GLU A 88 1.41 -13.31 5.33
N LEU A 89 0.93 -12.08 5.03
CA LEU A 89 1.13 -10.95 5.93
C LEU A 89 -0.03 -10.79 6.93
N VAL A 90 -1.27 -10.95 6.49
CA VAL A 90 -2.44 -10.79 7.38
C VAL A 90 -2.67 -12.02 8.21
N ARG A 91 -2.78 -13.20 7.58
CA ARG A 91 -3.05 -14.45 8.30
C ARG A 91 -1.79 -15.18 8.78
N LYS A 92 -0.62 -14.81 8.27
CA LYS A 92 0.67 -15.45 8.60
C LYS A 92 0.64 -16.97 8.41
N GLY A 93 0.04 -17.42 7.30
CA GLY A 93 -0.16 -18.84 6.98
C GLY A 93 -1.30 -19.54 7.75
N GLU A 94 -1.89 -18.87 8.71
CA GLU A 94 -2.98 -19.44 9.54
C GLU A 94 -4.35 -19.35 8.84
N LYS A 95 -5.34 -20.08 9.37
CA LYS A 95 -6.72 -20.07 8.86
C LYS A 95 -7.39 -18.68 9.02
N TYR A 96 -7.07 -17.97 10.09
CA TYR A 96 -7.63 -16.67 10.46
C TYR A 96 -6.54 -15.75 10.98
N PRO A 97 -6.69 -14.41 10.89
CA PRO A 97 -5.79 -13.48 11.53
C PRO A 97 -5.87 -13.54 13.06
N ALA A 98 -4.99 -12.81 13.74
CA ALA A 98 -4.97 -12.70 15.20
C ALA A 98 -6.34 -12.28 15.76
N LYS A 99 -6.59 -12.61 17.04
CA LYS A 99 -7.91 -12.36 17.68
C LYS A 99 -8.29 -10.88 17.69
N ASP A 100 -7.31 -10.02 17.88
CA ASP A 100 -7.50 -8.57 17.99
C ASP A 100 -7.45 -7.85 16.63
N HIS A 101 -7.34 -8.59 15.51
CA HIS A 101 -7.35 -8.04 14.18
C HIS A 101 -8.70 -7.39 13.85
N MET A 102 -8.65 -6.12 13.43
CA MET A 102 -9.83 -5.33 13.05
C MET A 102 -9.93 -5.16 11.54
N TYR A 103 -8.87 -4.61 10.93
CA TYR A 103 -8.81 -4.51 9.46
C TYR A 103 -7.38 -4.49 8.95
N SER A 104 -7.23 -4.91 7.69
CA SER A 104 -5.99 -4.76 6.91
C SER A 104 -6.29 -4.14 5.56
N TYR A 105 -5.59 -3.07 5.21
CA TYR A 105 -5.59 -2.52 3.87
C TYR A 105 -4.38 -3.01 3.09
N LEU A 106 -4.66 -3.70 1.97
CA LEU A 106 -3.66 -4.36 1.13
C LEU A 106 -3.53 -3.55 -0.16
N THR A 107 -2.52 -2.72 -0.25
CA THR A 107 -2.39 -1.72 -1.32
C THR A 107 -1.25 -2.07 -2.26
N VAL A 108 -1.49 -2.08 -3.57
CA VAL A 108 -0.44 -2.06 -4.58
C VAL A 108 -0.55 -0.76 -5.38
N VAL A 109 0.56 -0.01 -5.42
CA VAL A 109 0.71 1.24 -6.16
C VAL A 109 1.58 0.98 -7.39
N ILE A 110 0.98 1.01 -8.58
CA ILE A 110 1.65 0.84 -9.86
C ILE A 110 2.00 2.21 -10.42
N ILE A 111 3.29 2.47 -10.63
CA ILE A 111 3.81 3.72 -11.20
C ILE A 111 4.37 3.40 -12.58
N GLY A 112 3.76 3.94 -13.63
CA GLY A 112 4.16 3.73 -15.02
C GLY A 112 4.17 5.02 -15.82
N ASN A 113 4.67 4.97 -17.07
CA ASN A 113 4.59 6.14 -17.95
C ASN A 113 3.16 6.27 -18.51
N HIS A 114 2.61 5.18 -19.04
CA HIS A 114 1.27 5.10 -19.63
C HIS A 114 0.71 3.68 -19.54
N TYR A 115 -0.54 3.51 -19.92
CA TYR A 115 -1.14 2.19 -20.13
C TYR A 115 -0.86 1.70 -21.55
N SER A 116 -0.62 0.39 -21.71
CA SER A 116 -0.52 -0.23 -23.05
C SER A 116 -1.85 -0.20 -23.81
N ASP A 117 -2.98 -0.23 -23.07
CA ASP A 117 -4.35 -0.08 -23.59
C ASP A 117 -5.18 0.75 -22.60
N SER A 118 -5.91 1.73 -23.11
CA SER A 118 -6.76 2.62 -22.31
C SER A 118 -7.85 1.87 -21.50
N LYS A 119 -8.28 0.69 -21.95
CA LYS A 119 -9.24 -0.17 -21.25
C LYS A 119 -8.72 -0.69 -19.91
N LEU A 120 -7.40 -0.77 -19.74
CA LEU A 120 -6.76 -1.25 -18.51
C LEU A 120 -7.04 -0.34 -17.29
N ALA A 121 -7.20 0.96 -17.52
CA ALA A 121 -7.67 1.88 -16.49
C ALA A 121 -9.02 1.45 -15.87
N SER A 122 -9.90 0.85 -16.68
CA SER A 122 -11.17 0.31 -16.19
C SER A 122 -11.02 -0.98 -15.41
N LYS A 123 -9.98 -1.80 -15.68
CA LYS A 123 -9.66 -2.99 -14.87
C LYS A 123 -9.21 -2.57 -13.47
N VAL A 124 -8.33 -1.58 -13.36
CA VAL A 124 -7.92 -1.01 -12.06
C VAL A 124 -9.13 -0.49 -11.27
N LYS A 125 -10.01 0.31 -11.91
CA LYS A 125 -11.20 0.86 -11.25
C LYS A 125 -12.16 -0.20 -10.73
N ARG A 126 -12.33 -1.30 -11.48
CA ARG A 126 -13.28 -2.38 -11.16
C ARG A 126 -12.68 -3.45 -10.24
N TYR A 127 -11.38 -3.39 -9.97
CA TYR A 127 -10.77 -4.31 -9.04
C TYR A 127 -11.47 -4.25 -7.68
N HIS A 128 -11.81 -5.41 -7.16
CA HIS A 128 -12.46 -5.55 -5.88
C HIS A 128 -11.93 -6.79 -5.17
N PHE A 129 -11.50 -6.60 -3.93
CA PHE A 129 -11.13 -7.65 -3.02
C PHE A 129 -11.55 -7.23 -1.62
N ASP A 130 -12.45 -8.00 -1.02
CA ASP A 130 -12.87 -7.88 0.37
C ASP A 130 -12.96 -9.28 0.97
N LYS A 131 -12.36 -9.47 2.13
CA LYS A 131 -12.38 -10.73 2.86
C LYS A 131 -12.68 -10.49 4.32
N GLY A 132 -13.88 -10.89 4.76
CA GLY A 132 -14.27 -10.94 6.17
C GLY A 132 -13.82 -12.25 6.82
N TYR A 133 -13.41 -12.19 8.07
CA TYR A 133 -12.94 -13.34 8.82
C TYR A 133 -13.94 -13.70 9.92
N GLN A 134 -14.39 -14.97 9.94
CA GLN A 134 -15.38 -15.47 10.90
C GLN A 134 -16.62 -14.55 11.00
N PHE A 135 -17.30 -14.33 9.88
CA PHE A 135 -18.44 -13.39 9.82
C PHE A 135 -18.07 -11.98 10.32
N SER A 136 -16.86 -11.52 10.02
CA SER A 136 -16.26 -10.26 10.45
C SER A 136 -16.00 -10.12 11.96
N ILE A 137 -16.16 -11.18 12.75
CA ILE A 137 -15.80 -11.19 14.18
C ILE A 137 -14.29 -10.95 14.36
N ARG A 138 -13.46 -11.44 13.43
CA ARG A 138 -12.01 -11.18 13.37
C ARG A 138 -11.65 -10.15 12.31
N GLY A 139 -12.56 -9.20 12.07
CA GLY A 139 -12.33 -8.10 11.15
C GLY A 139 -12.35 -8.48 9.67
N TYR A 140 -11.69 -7.68 8.84
CA TYR A 140 -11.68 -7.85 7.38
C TYR A 140 -10.38 -7.35 6.76
N SER A 141 -10.14 -7.78 5.51
CA SER A 141 -9.10 -7.22 4.63
C SER A 141 -9.72 -6.65 3.37
N ALA A 142 -9.20 -5.52 2.89
CA ALA A 142 -9.65 -4.89 1.66
C ALA A 142 -8.47 -4.60 0.73
N GLY A 143 -8.59 -5.03 -0.53
CA GLY A 143 -7.60 -4.81 -1.58
C GLY A 143 -7.73 -3.42 -2.21
N ARG A 144 -6.64 -2.68 -2.21
CA ARG A 144 -6.52 -1.35 -2.81
C ARG A 144 -5.56 -1.38 -3.98
N MET A 145 -6.01 -0.91 -5.14
CA MET A 145 -5.16 -0.78 -6.32
C MET A 145 -5.13 0.66 -6.78
N VAL A 146 -3.92 1.18 -6.93
CA VAL A 146 -3.64 2.52 -7.39
C VAL A 146 -2.71 2.43 -8.59
N ALA A 147 -3.07 3.08 -9.69
CA ALA A 147 -2.21 3.21 -10.86
C ALA A 147 -1.98 4.70 -11.16
N VAL A 148 -0.73 5.05 -11.35
CA VAL A 148 -0.27 6.42 -11.61
C VAL A 148 0.48 6.43 -12.93
N THR A 149 0.07 7.30 -13.85
CA THR A 149 0.72 7.48 -15.15
C THR A 149 1.42 8.82 -15.22
N MET A 150 2.71 8.79 -15.64
CA MET A 150 3.56 10.00 -15.69
C MET A 150 3.28 10.87 -16.90
N ASP A 151 2.94 10.28 -18.06
CA ASP A 151 2.80 11.02 -19.32
C ASP A 151 1.59 11.98 -19.29
N ASP A 152 0.51 11.60 -18.62
CA ASP A 152 -0.72 12.38 -18.53
C ASP A 152 -1.09 12.76 -17.08
N GLU A 153 -0.18 12.53 -16.13
CA GLU A 153 -0.32 12.82 -14.69
C GLU A 153 -1.64 12.36 -14.08
N LYS A 154 -2.09 11.17 -14.48
CA LYS A 154 -3.34 10.62 -14.00
C LYS A 154 -3.14 9.65 -12.86
N VAL A 155 -4.10 9.66 -11.94
CA VAL A 155 -4.23 8.69 -10.85
C VAL A 155 -5.56 7.98 -10.99
N ILE A 156 -5.50 6.67 -11.16
CA ILE A 156 -6.66 5.77 -11.21
C ILE A 156 -6.61 4.90 -9.95
N THR A 157 -7.76 4.75 -9.30
CA THR A 157 -7.90 3.92 -8.09
C THR A 157 -9.13 3.05 -8.20
N ASN A 158 -9.11 1.88 -7.55
CA ASN A 158 -10.35 1.17 -7.28
C ASN A 158 -11.15 1.89 -6.18
N ASN A 159 -12.36 1.42 -5.89
CA ASN A 159 -13.26 2.05 -4.91
C ASN A 159 -12.63 2.09 -3.51
N ALA A 160 -12.01 0.99 -3.06
CA ALA A 160 -11.38 0.90 -1.73
C ALA A 160 -10.24 1.92 -1.52
N ALA A 161 -9.54 2.33 -2.59
CA ALA A 161 -8.48 3.33 -2.56
C ALA A 161 -8.94 4.75 -2.90
N SER A 162 -10.23 4.99 -3.15
CA SER A 162 -10.73 6.26 -3.67
C SER A 162 -10.43 7.46 -2.77
N LYS A 163 -10.48 7.28 -1.46
CA LYS A 163 -10.20 8.34 -0.48
C LYS A 163 -8.73 8.81 -0.51
N SER A 164 -7.80 7.90 -0.81
CA SER A 164 -6.37 8.22 -0.88
C SER A 164 -5.93 8.88 -2.18
N LYS A 165 -6.79 8.92 -3.21
CA LYS A 165 -6.47 9.46 -4.54
C LYS A 165 -5.88 10.87 -4.50
N LYS A 166 -6.35 11.72 -3.58
CA LYS A 166 -5.84 13.11 -3.42
C LYS A 166 -4.38 13.14 -3.00
N VAL A 167 -3.93 12.19 -2.17
CA VAL A 167 -2.54 12.07 -1.72
C VAL A 167 -1.62 11.81 -2.91
N PHE A 168 -1.98 10.85 -3.76
CA PHE A 168 -1.20 10.51 -4.96
C PHE A 168 -1.17 11.66 -5.97
N LYS A 169 -2.28 12.38 -6.16
CA LYS A 169 -2.31 13.55 -7.07
C LYS A 169 -1.41 14.67 -6.58
N ALA A 170 -1.41 14.97 -5.28
CA ALA A 170 -0.61 16.04 -4.71
C ALA A 170 0.91 15.84 -4.89
N VAL A 171 1.37 14.60 -5.11
CA VAL A 171 2.78 14.30 -5.35
C VAL A 171 3.29 14.97 -6.64
N PHE A 172 2.46 15.06 -7.69
CA PHE A 172 2.84 15.76 -8.92
C PHE A 172 3.20 17.24 -8.66
N ASP A 173 2.40 17.93 -7.85
CA ASP A 173 2.66 19.33 -7.49
C ASP A 173 3.93 19.46 -6.65
N GLU A 174 4.18 18.51 -5.76
CA GLU A 174 5.38 18.51 -4.92
C GLU A 174 6.65 18.23 -5.70
N VAL A 175 6.62 17.36 -6.72
CA VAL A 175 7.75 17.16 -7.61
C VAL A 175 8.02 18.44 -8.42
N ARG A 176 6.98 19.08 -8.96
CA ARG A 176 7.12 20.36 -9.67
C ARG A 176 7.68 21.48 -8.79
N ALA A 177 7.26 21.51 -7.53
CA ALA A 177 7.76 22.46 -6.54
C ALA A 177 9.15 22.10 -5.96
N ASN A 178 9.77 21.04 -6.48
CA ASN A 178 11.08 20.54 -6.05
C ASN A 178 11.21 20.35 -4.51
N LYS A 179 10.13 19.88 -3.87
CA LYS A 179 10.17 19.56 -2.43
C LYS A 179 11.15 18.41 -2.17
N PRO A 180 11.75 18.29 -0.97
CA PRO A 180 12.65 17.18 -0.66
C PRO A 180 11.94 15.84 -0.77
N GLY A 181 12.56 14.85 -1.40
CA GLY A 181 12.10 13.46 -1.45
C GLY A 181 12.58 12.67 -0.25
N PHE A 182 12.19 11.40 -0.18
CA PHE A 182 12.51 10.50 0.92
C PHE A 182 14.03 10.30 1.07
N SER A 183 14.74 10.11 -0.04
CA SER A 183 16.21 9.98 -0.06
C SER A 183 16.89 11.19 0.58
N THR A 184 16.46 12.40 0.19
CA THR A 184 17.00 13.65 0.76
C THR A 184 16.69 13.80 2.24
N ILE A 185 15.50 13.37 2.68
CA ILE A 185 15.11 13.41 4.10
C ILE A 185 15.96 12.43 4.90
N CYS A 186 16.14 11.20 4.40
CA CYS A 186 17.00 10.20 5.03
C CYS A 186 18.44 10.68 5.21
N GLU A 187 19.04 11.26 4.16
CA GLU A 187 20.39 11.82 4.22
C GLU A 187 20.52 12.92 5.28
N LYS A 188 19.55 13.86 5.32
CA LYS A 188 19.58 14.98 6.29
C LYS A 188 19.38 14.55 7.73
N GLN A 189 18.60 13.50 7.97
CA GLN A 189 18.26 13.01 9.31
C GLN A 189 19.17 11.87 9.77
N GLY A 190 20.06 11.35 8.90
CA GLY A 190 20.89 10.18 9.18
C GLY A 190 20.07 8.90 9.37
N VAL A 191 18.86 8.84 8.80
CA VAL A 191 17.97 7.68 8.86
C VAL A 191 18.16 6.83 7.61
N THR A 192 18.20 5.50 7.78
CA THR A 192 18.22 4.55 6.66
C THR A 192 16.87 3.84 6.58
N PRO A 193 16.35 3.57 5.36
CA PRO A 193 15.19 2.70 5.20
C PRO A 193 15.42 1.34 5.87
N PHE A 194 14.36 0.71 6.32
CA PHE A 194 14.43 -0.64 6.85
C PHE A 194 14.87 -1.62 5.75
N LYS A 195 15.63 -2.63 6.12
CA LYS A 195 15.92 -3.78 5.28
C LYS A 195 14.96 -4.89 5.65
N GLN A 196 14.46 -5.59 4.64
CA GLN A 196 13.69 -6.81 4.87
C GLN A 196 14.64 -7.85 5.49
N GLU A 197 14.28 -8.39 6.65
CA GLU A 197 14.94 -9.58 7.20
C GLU A 197 14.48 -10.79 6.35
N LEU A 198 15.43 -11.46 5.75
CA LEU A 198 15.22 -12.64 4.89
C LEU A 198 15.03 -13.89 5.75
#